data_37ad058299b3e99f1aae6c40439aa47e
#
_entry.id   37ad058299b3e99f1aae6c40439aa47e
#
_cell.length_a   1.000
_cell.length_b   1.000
_cell.length_c   1.000
_cell.angle_alpha   90.00
_cell.angle_beta   90.00
_cell.angle_gamma   90.00
#
_symmetry.space_group_name_H-M   'P 1'
#
loop_
_entity.id
_entity.type
_entity.pdbx_description
1 polymer ?
#
loop_
_entity_poly.entity_id
_entity_poly.type
_entity_poly.pdbx_seq_one_letter_code
_entity_poly.pdbx_strand_id
1 'polypeptide(L)'
;AGSYSMELAQDLRAVHGLDAEGELANILSAEILAEINREVVRRIQISAVKGPAAGTTTAGIFDLDTDSNGRWSVEKFKGLMFQIEREANAIAKATRRGKGNIIITSSDVASALAMAGVMDGAGIDDTGNTFVGTLNGRYRVYVDPYFSSAASNFFVVGYKGSSAYDAGLFYCPYVPLQMV
;
A
#
# COMPACT_ATOMS: atom_id res chain seq x y z
N ALA A 1 -20.65 4.29 -13.08
CA ALA A 1 -21.77 3.64 -13.80
C ALA A 1 -21.22 3.00 -15.06
N GLY A 2 -21.69 1.81 -15.38
CA GLY A 2 -21.38 1.11 -16.62
C GLY A 2 -22.68 0.77 -17.35
N SER A 3 -22.64 0.82 -18.68
CA SER A 3 -23.80 0.47 -19.50
C SER A 3 -23.34 -0.29 -20.75
N TYR A 4 -24.22 -1.07 -21.32
CA TYR A 4 -24.00 -1.79 -22.57
C TYR A 4 -25.28 -1.75 -23.42
N SER A 5 -25.12 -1.92 -24.74
CA SER A 5 -26.26 -2.00 -25.66
C SER A 5 -26.80 -3.44 -25.75
N MET A 6 -28.06 -3.57 -26.08
CA MET A 6 -28.68 -4.88 -26.30
C MET A 6 -28.03 -5.64 -27.47
N GLU A 7 -27.65 -4.92 -28.52
CA GLU A 7 -26.96 -5.49 -29.67
C GLU A 7 -25.60 -6.09 -29.28
N LEU A 8 -24.82 -5.37 -28.48
CA LEU A 8 -23.55 -5.87 -27.96
C LEU A 8 -23.74 -7.13 -27.11
N ALA A 9 -24.78 -7.17 -26.28
CA ALA A 9 -25.09 -8.34 -25.47
C ALA A 9 -25.41 -9.56 -26.33
N GLN A 10 -26.20 -9.38 -27.40
CA GLN A 10 -26.55 -10.44 -28.35
C GLN A 10 -25.30 -10.94 -29.11
N ASP A 11 -24.47 -10.04 -29.59
CA ASP A 11 -23.24 -10.37 -30.33
C ASP A 11 -22.22 -11.11 -29.47
N LEU A 12 -21.99 -10.68 -28.23
CA LEU A 12 -21.12 -11.36 -27.31
C LEU A 12 -21.60 -12.77 -26.99
N ARG A 13 -22.89 -12.95 -26.81
CA ARG A 13 -23.48 -14.26 -26.54
C ARG A 13 -23.42 -15.18 -27.75
N ALA A 14 -23.70 -14.67 -28.95
CA ALA A 14 -23.72 -15.45 -30.17
C ALA A 14 -22.29 -15.84 -30.64
N VAL A 15 -21.32 -14.93 -30.55
CA VAL A 15 -19.97 -15.12 -31.10
C VAL A 15 -19.02 -15.71 -30.06
N HIS A 16 -19.08 -15.26 -28.81
CA HIS A 16 -18.11 -15.63 -27.77
C HIS A 16 -18.69 -16.46 -26.62
N GLY A 17 -20.02 -16.66 -26.60
CA GLY A 17 -20.68 -17.37 -25.50
C GLY A 17 -20.61 -16.62 -24.16
N LEU A 18 -20.34 -15.30 -24.19
CA LEU A 18 -20.20 -14.47 -22.99
C LEU A 18 -21.54 -13.84 -22.61
N ASP A 19 -21.80 -13.79 -21.32
CA ASP A 19 -22.90 -13.03 -20.75
C ASP A 19 -22.41 -11.59 -20.48
N ALA A 20 -22.93 -10.62 -21.24
CA ALA A 20 -22.54 -9.23 -21.11
C ALA A 20 -22.86 -8.64 -19.73
N GLU A 21 -23.96 -9.05 -19.14
CA GLU A 21 -24.35 -8.59 -17.80
C GLU A 21 -23.40 -9.14 -16.72
N GLY A 22 -23.08 -10.42 -16.78
CA GLY A 22 -22.12 -11.05 -15.87
C GLY A 22 -20.71 -10.47 -15.99
N GLU A 23 -20.23 -10.26 -17.22
CA GLU A 23 -18.93 -9.64 -17.47
C GLU A 23 -18.88 -8.18 -16.96
N LEU A 24 -19.91 -7.40 -17.22
CA LEU A 24 -20.01 -6.03 -16.72
C LEU A 24 -20.05 -5.99 -15.18
N ALA A 25 -20.78 -6.89 -14.55
CA ALA A 25 -20.82 -7.00 -13.09
C ALA A 25 -19.46 -7.35 -12.51
N ASN A 26 -18.69 -8.24 -13.14
CA ASN A 26 -17.33 -8.59 -12.71
C ASN A 26 -16.38 -7.41 -12.83
N ILE A 27 -16.42 -6.67 -13.93
CA ILE A 27 -15.60 -5.46 -14.15
C ILE A 27 -15.95 -4.39 -13.11
N LEU A 28 -17.22 -4.12 -12.88
CA LEU A 28 -17.66 -3.16 -11.87
C LEU A 28 -17.26 -3.56 -10.46
N SER A 29 -17.35 -4.83 -10.11
CA SER A 29 -16.92 -5.32 -8.80
C SER A 29 -15.42 -5.14 -8.60
N ALA A 30 -14.60 -5.43 -9.60
CA ALA A 30 -13.16 -5.24 -9.56
C ALA A 30 -12.80 -3.75 -9.40
N GLU A 31 -13.44 -2.86 -10.16
CA GLU A 31 -13.22 -1.42 -10.08
C GLU A 31 -13.64 -0.83 -8.73
N ILE A 32 -14.78 -1.27 -8.20
CA ILE A 32 -15.24 -0.83 -6.87
C ILE A 32 -14.29 -1.29 -5.78
N LEU A 33 -13.81 -2.53 -5.85
CA LEU A 33 -12.83 -3.05 -4.89
C LEU A 33 -11.52 -2.25 -4.94
N ALA A 34 -11.03 -1.94 -6.14
CA ALA A 34 -9.85 -1.10 -6.34
C ALA A 34 -10.04 0.30 -5.74
N GLU A 35 -11.22 0.91 -5.94
CA GLU A 35 -11.53 2.23 -5.39
C GLU A 35 -11.63 2.21 -3.86
N ILE A 36 -12.23 1.18 -3.28
CA ILE A 36 -12.29 0.99 -1.83
C ILE A 36 -10.87 0.86 -1.26
N ASN A 37 -10.03 0.04 -1.86
CA ASN A 37 -8.64 -0.13 -1.43
C ASN A 37 -7.85 1.17 -1.52
N ARG A 38 -8.03 1.94 -2.58
CA ARG A 38 -7.42 3.27 -2.74
C ARG A 38 -7.85 4.23 -1.65
N GLU A 39 -9.13 4.29 -1.35
CA GLU A 39 -9.66 5.14 -0.29
C GLU A 39 -9.15 4.72 1.09
N VAL A 40 -9.07 3.43 1.37
CA VAL A 40 -8.52 2.89 2.62
C VAL A 40 -7.05 3.31 2.80
N VAL A 41 -6.23 3.13 1.78
CA VAL A 41 -4.81 3.52 1.81
C VAL A 41 -4.67 5.03 2.01
N ARG A 42 -5.47 5.82 1.30
CA ARG A 42 -5.48 7.28 1.44
C ARG A 42 -5.86 7.73 2.85
N ARG A 43 -6.87 7.10 3.45
CA ARG A 43 -7.27 7.39 4.84
C ARG A 43 -6.18 7.03 5.83
N ILE A 44 -5.51 5.92 5.64
CA ILE A 44 -4.36 5.53 6.47
C ILE A 44 -3.25 6.58 6.37
N GLN A 45 -2.91 7.04 5.18
CA GLN A 45 -1.89 8.07 4.98
C GLN A 45 -2.25 9.40 5.67
N ILE A 46 -3.50 9.83 5.57
CA ILE A 46 -3.97 11.09 6.18
C ILE A 46 -4.00 10.98 7.71
N SER A 47 -4.40 9.83 8.24
CA SER A 47 -4.56 9.61 9.67
C SER A 47 -3.26 9.20 10.37
N ALA A 48 -2.24 8.79 9.63
CA ALA A 48 -0.98 8.37 10.20
C ALA A 48 -0.31 9.52 10.96
N VAL A 49 0.20 9.22 12.13
CA VAL A 49 0.99 10.17 12.90
C VAL A 49 2.32 10.40 12.18
N LYS A 50 2.69 11.64 11.98
CA LYS A 50 4.02 11.96 11.45
C LYS A 50 5.08 11.46 12.43
N GLY A 51 6.06 10.76 11.90
CA GLY A 51 7.10 10.11 12.68
C GLY A 51 7.80 11.06 13.66
N PRO A 52 8.37 10.50 14.73
CA PRO A 52 9.12 11.30 15.70
C PRO A 52 10.26 12.03 15.02
N ALA A 53 10.53 13.25 15.45
CA ALA A 53 11.64 14.06 14.99
C ALA A 53 13.02 13.48 15.35
N ALA A 54 13.05 12.45 16.19
CA ALA A 54 14.28 11.82 16.63
C ALA A 54 15.01 11.14 15.46
N GLY A 55 16.17 11.64 15.11
CA GLY A 55 17.01 11.12 14.03
C GLY A 55 16.72 11.69 12.65
N THR A 56 15.79 12.62 12.52
CA THR A 56 15.53 13.35 11.28
C THR A 56 15.63 14.85 11.51
N THR A 57 16.09 15.59 10.51
CA THR A 57 16.24 17.04 10.58
C THR A 57 14.87 17.73 10.61
N THR A 58 13.91 17.16 9.90
CA THR A 58 12.55 17.66 9.84
C THR A 58 11.56 16.57 10.26
N ALA A 59 10.66 16.89 11.17
CA ALA A 59 9.66 15.94 11.64
C ALA A 59 8.79 15.39 10.49
N GLY A 60 8.68 14.08 10.40
CA GLY A 60 7.89 13.39 9.39
C GLY A 60 8.53 13.32 8.00
N ILE A 61 9.75 13.81 7.83
CA ILE A 61 10.49 13.76 6.57
C ILE A 61 11.84 13.08 6.81
N PHE A 62 12.11 12.04 6.06
CA PHE A 62 13.42 11.40 6.03
C PHE A 62 14.16 11.81 4.76
N ASP A 63 15.24 12.56 4.92
CA ASP A 63 16.09 13.00 3.80
C ASP A 63 17.32 12.11 3.72
N LEU A 64 17.48 11.42 2.58
CA LEU A 64 18.61 10.52 2.36
C LEU A 64 19.98 11.22 2.46
N ASP A 65 20.04 12.48 2.10
CA ASP A 65 21.31 13.20 2.11
C ASP A 65 21.70 13.74 3.50
N THR A 66 20.72 14.18 4.28
CA THR A 66 20.94 14.80 5.59
C THR A 66 20.82 13.81 6.75
N ASP A 67 19.87 12.89 6.67
CA ASP A 67 19.49 12.00 7.78
C ASP A 67 20.15 10.63 7.69
N SER A 68 20.77 10.33 6.56
CA SER A 68 21.46 9.06 6.32
C SER A 68 22.96 9.31 6.13
N ASN A 69 23.76 8.72 7.00
CA ASN A 69 25.22 8.78 6.91
C ASN A 69 25.72 7.64 6.01
N GLY A 70 26.26 8.00 4.85
CA GLY A 70 26.85 7.03 3.94
C GLY A 70 27.46 7.72 2.72
N ARG A 71 28.52 7.12 2.17
CA ARG A 71 29.15 7.60 0.93
C ARG A 71 28.44 7.10 -0.32
N TRP A 72 27.86 5.91 -0.23
CA TRP A 72 27.23 5.20 -1.35
C TRP A 72 25.73 5.21 -1.21
N SER A 73 25.02 5.20 -2.33
CA SER A 73 23.56 5.16 -2.36
C SER A 73 22.97 3.98 -1.56
N VAL A 74 23.62 2.82 -1.65
CA VAL A 74 23.19 1.62 -0.91
C VAL A 74 23.30 1.81 0.60
N GLU A 75 24.34 2.48 1.08
CA GLU A 75 24.50 2.80 2.51
C GLU A 75 23.42 3.77 2.99
N LYS A 76 23.08 4.76 2.18
CA LYS A 76 21.99 5.70 2.45
C LYS A 76 20.63 4.99 2.54
N PHE A 77 20.38 4.03 1.67
CA PHE A 77 19.15 3.23 1.71
C PHE A 77 19.08 2.31 2.94
N LYS A 78 20.19 1.82 3.44
CA LYS A 78 20.24 1.12 4.73
C LYS A 78 19.90 2.03 5.91
N GLY A 79 20.22 3.31 5.82
CA GLY A 79 19.76 4.32 6.77
C GLY A 79 18.24 4.46 6.79
N LEU A 80 17.59 4.37 5.64
CA LEU A 80 16.12 4.30 5.55
C LEU A 80 15.57 3.09 6.29
N MET A 81 16.20 1.93 6.18
CA MET A 81 15.81 0.73 6.92
C MET A 81 15.87 0.94 8.44
N PHE A 82 16.90 1.60 8.93
CA PHE A 82 17.02 1.92 10.35
C PHE A 82 15.88 2.87 10.81
N GLN A 83 15.50 3.83 9.98
CA GLN A 83 14.39 4.71 10.29
C GLN A 83 13.05 3.94 10.35
N ILE A 84 12.83 3.00 9.46
CA ILE A 84 11.66 2.11 9.49
C ILE A 84 11.62 1.32 10.81
N GLU A 85 12.75 0.79 11.26
CA GLU A 85 12.85 0.11 12.55
C GLU A 85 12.51 1.03 13.73
N ARG A 86 12.95 2.27 13.70
CA ARG A 86 12.61 3.26 14.74
C ARG A 86 11.11 3.53 14.78
N GLU A 87 10.48 3.71 13.63
CA GLU A 87 9.03 3.95 13.55
C GLU A 87 8.23 2.74 14.05
N ALA A 88 8.66 1.53 13.70
CA ALA A 88 8.04 0.31 14.20
C ALA A 88 8.17 0.17 15.72
N ASN A 89 9.33 0.52 16.29
CA ASN A 89 9.53 0.53 17.73
C ASN A 89 8.69 1.62 18.43
N ALA A 90 8.48 2.77 17.79
CA ALA A 90 7.62 3.82 18.31
C ALA A 90 6.17 3.33 18.45
N ILE A 91 5.67 2.55 17.49
CA ILE A 91 4.35 1.91 17.57
C ILE A 91 4.28 0.96 18.77
N ALA A 92 5.29 0.12 18.95
CA ALA A 92 5.35 -0.82 20.08
C ALA A 92 5.33 -0.08 21.43
N LYS A 93 6.04 1.02 21.55
CA LYS A 93 6.08 1.86 22.75
C LYS A 93 4.74 2.55 23.02
N ALA A 94 4.07 3.04 21.99
CA ALA A 94 2.82 3.76 22.09
C ALA A 94 1.65 2.84 22.42
N THR A 95 1.55 1.71 21.72
CA THR A 95 0.41 0.80 21.83
C THR A 95 0.61 -0.30 22.86
N ARG A 96 1.85 -0.71 23.12
CA ARG A 96 2.22 -1.85 23.96
C ARG A 96 1.58 -3.18 23.55
N ARG A 97 1.11 -3.27 22.31
CA ARG A 97 0.49 -4.47 21.74
C ARG A 97 1.42 -5.24 20.84
N GLY A 98 2.30 -4.55 20.12
CA GLY A 98 3.24 -5.16 19.21
C GLY A 98 3.98 -4.14 18.38
N LYS A 99 5.08 -4.59 17.81
CA LYS A 99 5.92 -3.81 16.89
C LYS A 99 5.22 -3.72 15.53
N GLY A 100 5.42 -2.62 14.81
CA GLY A 100 4.94 -2.49 13.44
C GLY A 100 5.35 -3.68 12.58
N ASN A 101 4.44 -4.20 11.78
CA ASN A 101 4.65 -5.38 10.93
C ASN A 101 4.20 -5.20 9.49
N ILE A 102 3.60 -4.09 9.15
CA ILE A 102 3.14 -3.76 7.79
C ILE A 102 3.78 -2.45 7.37
N ILE A 103 4.21 -2.39 6.11
CA ILE A 103 4.72 -1.19 5.47
C ILE A 103 3.95 -0.95 4.17
N ILE A 104 3.43 0.26 4.00
CA ILE A 104 2.81 0.72 2.76
C ILE A 104 3.72 1.81 2.19
N THR A 105 4.18 1.63 0.97
CA THR A 105 5.16 2.52 0.35
C THR A 105 4.75 2.95 -1.04
N SER A 106 5.39 4.02 -1.53
CA SER A 106 5.42 4.31 -2.97
C SER A 106 6.37 3.33 -3.70
N SER A 107 6.23 3.23 -5.02
CA SER A 107 7.06 2.34 -5.84
C SER A 107 8.56 2.64 -5.74
N ASP A 108 8.93 3.91 -5.69
CA ASP A 108 10.33 4.33 -5.60
C ASP A 108 10.98 3.92 -4.27
N VAL A 109 10.25 4.04 -3.17
CA VAL A 109 10.73 3.59 -1.85
C VAL A 109 10.88 2.07 -1.81
N ALA A 110 9.95 1.33 -2.40
CA ALA A 110 10.05 -0.12 -2.50
C ALA A 110 11.27 -0.56 -3.33
N SER A 111 11.53 0.13 -4.44
CA SER A 111 12.73 -0.10 -5.27
C SER A 111 14.01 0.21 -4.51
N ALA A 112 14.04 1.29 -3.74
CA ALA A 112 15.19 1.65 -2.91
C ALA A 112 15.48 0.59 -1.84
N LEU A 113 14.46 0.05 -1.20
CA LEU A 113 14.58 -1.03 -0.23
C LEU A 113 15.08 -2.33 -0.88
N ALA A 114 14.61 -2.64 -2.08
CA ALA A 114 15.08 -3.79 -2.84
C ALA A 114 16.56 -3.64 -3.23
N MET A 115 16.98 -2.47 -3.67
CA MET A 115 18.38 -2.17 -3.99
C MET A 115 19.31 -2.27 -2.78
N ALA A 116 18.81 -1.97 -1.60
CA ALA A 116 19.58 -2.13 -0.37
C ALA A 116 19.85 -3.60 0.01
N GLY A 117 19.22 -4.54 -0.70
CA GLY A 117 19.40 -5.97 -0.47
C GLY A 117 18.76 -6.49 0.82
N VAL A 118 17.83 -5.73 1.40
CA VAL A 118 17.15 -6.08 2.67
C VAL A 118 15.76 -6.62 2.48
N MET A 119 15.24 -6.58 1.26
CA MET A 119 13.90 -7.09 0.94
C MET A 119 13.97 -8.46 0.28
N ASP A 120 13.31 -9.44 0.91
CA ASP A 120 13.15 -10.79 0.39
C ASP A 120 11.80 -10.89 -0.33
N GLY A 121 11.81 -11.29 -1.58
CA GLY A 121 10.58 -11.51 -2.33
C GLY A 121 10.73 -11.31 -3.83
N ALA A 122 9.68 -11.63 -4.55
CA ALA A 122 9.58 -11.34 -5.98
C ALA A 122 9.62 -9.82 -6.20
N GLY A 123 10.28 -9.39 -7.26
CA GLY A 123 10.33 -7.98 -7.63
C GLY A 123 8.93 -7.37 -7.79
N ILE A 124 8.89 -6.06 -7.95
CA ILE A 124 7.65 -5.31 -8.16
C ILE A 124 6.94 -5.89 -9.38
N ASP A 125 5.77 -6.46 -9.14
CA ASP A 125 4.91 -6.96 -10.21
C ASP A 125 3.93 -5.87 -10.61
N ASP A 126 4.05 -5.37 -11.83
CA ASP A 126 3.19 -4.32 -12.40
C ASP A 126 1.74 -4.80 -12.64
N THR A 127 1.44 -6.07 -12.46
CA THR A 127 0.15 -6.66 -12.82
C THR A 127 -0.91 -6.62 -11.73
N GLY A 128 -0.82 -5.70 -10.79
CA GLY A 128 -1.87 -5.44 -9.80
C GLY A 128 -1.72 -6.14 -8.47
N ASN A 129 -0.67 -6.89 -8.26
CA ASN A 129 -0.34 -7.42 -6.95
C ASN A 129 0.41 -6.36 -6.14
N THR A 130 -0.23 -5.84 -5.11
CA THR A 130 0.34 -4.80 -4.25
C THR A 130 1.35 -5.33 -3.23
N PHE A 131 1.35 -6.63 -2.98
CA PHE A 131 2.31 -7.27 -2.09
C PHE A 131 3.63 -7.54 -2.82
N VAL A 132 4.71 -6.92 -2.36
CA VAL A 132 6.02 -6.98 -3.02
C VAL A 132 6.98 -7.95 -2.33
N GLY A 133 6.83 -8.17 -1.05
CA GLY A 133 7.72 -9.06 -0.31
C GLY A 133 7.77 -8.75 1.18
N THR A 134 8.75 -9.35 1.85
CA THR A 134 9.02 -9.11 3.27
C THR A 134 10.35 -8.42 3.45
N LEU A 135 10.39 -7.47 4.38
CA LEU A 135 11.58 -6.76 4.78
C LEU A 135 12.13 -7.42 6.05
N ASN A 136 13.36 -7.92 6.01
CA ASN A 136 14.00 -8.65 7.13
C ASN A 136 13.17 -9.82 7.71
N GLY A 137 12.29 -10.42 6.93
CA GLY A 137 11.41 -11.50 7.41
C GLY A 137 10.35 -11.08 8.42
N ARG A 138 10.21 -9.78 8.72
CA ARG A 138 9.26 -9.24 9.71
C ARG A 138 8.18 -8.38 9.10
N TYR A 139 8.54 -7.49 8.18
CA TYR A 139 7.64 -6.48 7.63
C TYR A 139 7.11 -6.94 6.30
N ARG A 140 5.80 -6.95 6.17
CA ARG A 140 5.14 -7.17 4.88
C ARG A 140 5.06 -5.83 4.15
N VAL A 141 5.65 -5.77 2.98
CA VAL A 141 5.73 -4.54 2.18
C VAL A 141 4.66 -4.56 1.10
N TYR A 142 3.85 -3.52 1.08
CA TYR A 142 2.83 -3.28 0.06
C TYR A 142 3.13 -1.99 -0.68
N VAL A 143 3.00 -2.02 -2.00
CA VAL A 143 3.17 -0.84 -2.85
C VAL A 143 1.81 -0.26 -3.20
N ASP A 144 1.67 1.06 -3.10
CA ASP A 144 0.52 1.79 -3.61
C ASP A 144 0.77 2.18 -5.07
N PRO A 145 0.14 1.51 -6.05
CA PRO A 145 0.35 1.79 -7.46
C PRO A 145 -0.36 3.07 -7.93
N TYR A 146 -1.30 3.60 -7.15
CA TYR A 146 -2.14 4.73 -7.53
C TYR A 146 -1.59 6.08 -7.08
N PHE A 147 -0.51 6.09 -6.32
CA PHE A 147 0.12 7.33 -5.87
C PHE A 147 0.97 7.90 -7.00
N SER A 148 0.47 8.94 -7.64
CA SER A 148 1.05 9.50 -8.87
C SER A 148 1.91 10.75 -8.66
N SER A 149 2.12 11.19 -7.42
CA SER A 149 2.94 12.36 -7.18
C SER A 149 4.42 12.01 -7.29
N ALA A 150 5.03 12.38 -8.40
CA ALA A 150 6.48 12.26 -8.60
C ALA A 150 7.30 13.10 -7.59
N ALA A 151 6.66 13.99 -6.86
CA ALA A 151 7.31 14.91 -5.93
C ALA A 151 7.35 14.43 -4.48
N SER A 152 6.66 13.35 -4.13
CA SER A 152 6.59 12.91 -2.74
C SER A 152 6.58 11.39 -2.65
N ASN A 153 7.73 10.83 -2.36
CA ASN A 153 7.84 9.46 -1.93
C ASN A 153 7.40 9.34 -0.47
N PHE A 154 6.70 8.27 -0.14
CA PHE A 154 6.23 8.05 1.22
C PHE A 154 6.40 6.59 1.65
N PHE A 155 6.44 6.38 2.93
CA PHE A 155 6.21 5.08 3.54
C PHE A 155 5.40 5.25 4.83
N VAL A 156 4.54 4.31 5.10
CA VAL A 156 3.75 4.24 6.32
C VAL A 156 4.01 2.90 6.98
N VAL A 157 4.38 2.93 8.26
CA VAL A 157 4.58 1.73 9.06
C VAL A 157 3.36 1.54 9.95
N GLY A 158 2.79 0.35 9.94
CA GLY A 158 1.61 0.01 10.70
C GLY A 158 1.75 -1.30 11.46
N TYR A 159 0.87 -1.48 12.43
CA TYR A 159 0.71 -2.74 13.15
C TYR A 159 -0.63 -3.37 12.80
N LYS A 160 -0.60 -4.64 12.43
CA LYS A 160 -1.81 -5.46 12.27
C LYS A 160 -1.72 -6.67 13.18
N GLY A 161 -2.61 -6.71 14.17
CA GLY A 161 -2.76 -7.86 15.05
C GLY A 161 -3.70 -8.92 14.49
N SER A 162 -3.82 -10.03 15.21
CA SER A 162 -4.76 -11.11 14.89
C SER A 162 -6.20 -10.81 15.31
N SER A 163 -6.40 -9.89 16.25
CA SER A 163 -7.71 -9.51 16.76
C SER A 163 -8.34 -8.41 15.90
N ALA A 164 -9.64 -8.48 15.67
CA ALA A 164 -10.40 -7.42 15.01
C ALA A 164 -10.38 -6.10 15.78
N TYR A 165 -10.20 -6.15 17.10
CA TYR A 165 -10.11 -4.96 17.94
C TYR A 165 -8.77 -4.22 17.86
N ASP A 166 -7.79 -4.80 17.22
CA ASP A 166 -6.50 -4.14 16.93
C ASP A 166 -6.54 -3.28 15.66
N ALA A 167 -7.64 -3.30 14.92
CA ALA A 167 -7.81 -2.46 13.74
C ALA A 167 -8.23 -1.04 14.13
N GLY A 168 -7.59 -0.05 13.50
CA GLY A 168 -7.97 1.36 13.64
C GLY A 168 -8.93 1.87 12.55
N LEU A 169 -9.24 1.04 11.56
CA LEU A 169 -10.13 1.38 10.45
C LEU A 169 -11.15 0.27 10.25
N PHE A 170 -12.42 0.65 10.11
CA PHE A 170 -13.53 -0.27 9.90
C PHE A 170 -14.25 0.07 8.60
N TYR A 171 -14.54 -0.95 7.81
CA TYR A 171 -15.36 -0.82 6.61
C TYR A 171 -16.80 -1.21 6.94
N CYS A 172 -17.70 -0.24 6.86
CA CYS A 172 -19.12 -0.42 7.16
C CYS A 172 -19.96 -0.05 5.92
N PRO A 173 -20.21 -0.96 4.97
CA PRO A 173 -21.00 -0.66 3.79
C PRO A 173 -22.47 -0.42 4.16
N TYR A 174 -23.04 0.67 3.64
CA TYR A 174 -24.42 1.03 3.89
C TYR A 174 -25.32 0.72 2.67
N VAL A 175 -24.85 1.05 1.49
CA VAL A 175 -25.60 0.79 0.25
C VAL A 175 -24.79 -0.16 -0.62
N PRO A 176 -25.30 -1.38 -0.88
CA PRO A 176 -24.61 -2.32 -1.76
C PRO A 176 -24.70 -1.89 -3.23
N LEU A 177 -23.86 -2.50 -4.07
CA LEU A 177 -23.95 -2.37 -5.52
C LEU A 177 -25.28 -2.90 -6.01
N GLN A 178 -26.01 -2.12 -6.81
CA GLN A 178 -27.29 -2.50 -7.40
C GLN A 178 -27.17 -2.52 -8.93
N MET A 179 -27.69 -3.58 -9.52
CA MET A 179 -27.88 -3.69 -10.96
C MET A 179 -29.32 -3.24 -11.28
N VAL A 180 -29.47 -2.36 -12.28
CA VAL A 180 -30.77 -1.85 -12.73
C VAL A 180 -30.92 -2.14 -14.22
#